data_816e907d79a1bd19e7e97a61dab7a87f
#
_entry.id   816e907d79a1bd19e7e97a61dab7a87f
#
_cell.length_a   1.000
_cell.length_b   1.000
_cell.length_c   1.000
_cell.angle_alpha   90.00
_cell.angle_beta   90.00
_cell.angle_gamma   90.00
#
_symmetry.space_group_name_H-M   'P 1'
#
loop_
_entity.id
_entity.type
_entity.pdbx_description
1 polymer ?
#
loop_
_entity_poly.entity_id
_entity_poly.type
_entity_poly.pdbx_seq_one_letter_code
_entity_poly.pdbx_strand_id
1 'polypeptide(L)'
;MAKQTPLYDQHVACGARMVDFHGWMMPLHYGSQLDEHHAVRQDAGMFDVSHMTIVDLHGARTREFLRYLLANDVAKLTQPGKALYTGMLNASGGVIDDLIVYFLTEDYFRLVVNSATRDKDLAWIEEHAAPYGVALTVRDDLALIAVQGPQAKERAGTLFTPEQKSAVEGMKPFFGVQAGELFIATTGYTGEAGYEIALPKEQAADFWQKLLVAGVKPAGLGARDTLRLEAGMNLYGQEMDEGVSPLAANMGWTIAWQPEDRRFIGREALEQQREQGTEQLVGLIMTEKGVLRNELPVRFTDAAGQTHEGVITSGSFSPTLGFSIALARVPAGIGEQAIVQIRNREMPVKVTKPGFVRAGKPLTN
;
A
#
# COMPACT_ATOMS: atom_id res chain seq x y z
N MET A 1 16.18 -4.12 -20.80
CA MET A 1 16.38 -5.23 -19.84
C MET A 1 15.80 -4.81 -18.52
N ALA A 2 15.02 -5.68 -17.85
CA ALA A 2 14.42 -5.35 -16.54
C ALA A 2 15.50 -5.17 -15.48
N LYS A 3 15.23 -4.23 -14.54
CA LYS A 3 16.13 -3.94 -13.42
C LYS A 3 16.12 -5.08 -12.42
N GLN A 4 17.19 -5.22 -11.67
CA GLN A 4 17.30 -6.18 -10.59
C GLN A 4 17.47 -5.46 -9.26
N THR A 5 16.81 -5.95 -8.21
CA THR A 5 17.05 -5.46 -6.86
C THR A 5 18.36 -6.03 -6.30
N PRO A 6 18.89 -5.49 -5.20
CA PRO A 6 20.05 -6.07 -4.52
C PRO A 6 19.82 -7.51 -4.04
N LEU A 7 18.58 -7.99 -4.01
CA LEU A 7 18.21 -9.33 -3.55
C LEU A 7 17.93 -10.32 -4.69
N TYR A 8 18.13 -9.92 -5.94
CA TYR A 8 17.82 -10.77 -7.09
C TYR A 8 18.44 -12.16 -6.98
N ASP A 9 19.74 -12.25 -6.70
CA ASP A 9 20.43 -13.53 -6.58
C ASP A 9 19.90 -14.38 -5.40
N GLN A 10 19.45 -13.72 -4.35
CA GLN A 10 18.84 -14.38 -3.20
C GLN A 10 17.50 -15.04 -3.58
N HIS A 11 16.70 -14.39 -4.41
CA HIS A 11 15.43 -14.93 -4.90
C HIS A 11 15.69 -16.17 -5.75
N VAL A 12 16.63 -16.09 -6.68
CA VAL A 12 17.01 -17.23 -7.53
C VAL A 12 17.50 -18.39 -6.68
N ALA A 13 18.37 -18.13 -5.70
CA ALA A 13 18.89 -19.17 -4.80
C ALA A 13 17.79 -19.82 -3.95
N CYS A 14 16.72 -19.09 -3.61
CA CYS A 14 15.58 -19.62 -2.90
C CYS A 14 14.55 -20.34 -3.81
N GLY A 15 14.85 -20.48 -5.10
CA GLY A 15 14.00 -21.19 -6.07
C GLY A 15 12.79 -20.37 -6.53
N ALA A 16 12.86 -19.04 -6.49
CA ALA A 16 11.77 -18.18 -6.88
C ALA A 16 11.48 -18.25 -8.38
N ARG A 17 10.20 -18.18 -8.73
CA ARG A 17 9.77 -17.86 -10.10
C ARG A 17 9.82 -16.36 -10.30
N MET A 18 10.77 -15.90 -11.11
CA MET A 18 10.98 -14.48 -11.38
C MET A 18 10.10 -14.01 -12.55
N VAL A 19 9.54 -12.81 -12.42
CA VAL A 19 8.70 -12.16 -13.45
C VAL A 19 9.11 -10.71 -13.59
N ASP A 20 8.83 -10.12 -14.76
CA ASP A 20 8.93 -8.68 -14.96
C ASP A 20 7.72 -7.99 -14.31
N PHE A 21 7.99 -7.15 -13.33
CA PHE A 21 6.98 -6.37 -12.63
C PHE A 21 7.31 -4.89 -12.80
N HIS A 22 6.63 -4.24 -13.75
CA HIS A 22 6.83 -2.82 -14.08
C HIS A 22 8.31 -2.46 -14.32
N GLY A 23 9.02 -3.34 -15.04
CA GLY A 23 10.43 -3.12 -15.37
C GLY A 23 11.42 -3.61 -14.32
N TRP A 24 10.96 -4.30 -13.28
CA TRP A 24 11.79 -4.94 -12.27
C TRP A 24 11.60 -6.45 -12.28
N MET A 25 12.69 -7.20 -12.18
CA MET A 25 12.64 -8.65 -11.99
C MET A 25 12.31 -8.96 -10.53
N MET A 26 11.10 -9.46 -10.29
CA MET A 26 10.57 -9.70 -8.94
C MET A 26 10.11 -11.15 -8.78
N PRO A 27 10.19 -11.72 -7.57
CA PRO A 27 9.68 -13.05 -7.31
C PRO A 27 8.16 -13.06 -7.30
N LEU A 28 7.56 -13.86 -8.17
CA LEU A 28 6.11 -14.10 -8.14
C LEU A 28 5.74 -14.98 -6.96
N HIS A 29 6.47 -16.07 -6.76
CA HIS A 29 6.38 -16.98 -5.62
C HIS A 29 7.68 -17.78 -5.48
N TYR A 30 7.82 -18.49 -4.36
CA TYR A 30 8.95 -19.39 -4.06
C TYR A 30 8.49 -20.85 -4.01
N GLY A 31 7.58 -21.23 -4.90
CA GLY A 31 7.02 -22.57 -4.99
C GLY A 31 5.52 -22.64 -4.72
N SER A 32 5.05 -22.04 -3.63
CA SER A 32 3.62 -22.02 -3.27
C SER A 32 3.22 -20.67 -2.72
N GLN A 33 2.53 -19.90 -3.55
CA GLN A 33 1.97 -18.60 -3.14
C GLN A 33 0.93 -18.77 -2.00
N LEU A 34 0.21 -19.89 -1.96
CA LEU A 34 -0.74 -20.19 -0.91
C LEU A 34 -0.04 -20.39 0.45
N ASP A 35 1.04 -21.19 0.48
CA ASP A 35 1.80 -21.42 1.70
C ASP A 35 2.48 -20.13 2.20
N GLU A 36 2.95 -19.30 1.28
CA GLU A 36 3.54 -17.98 1.59
C GLU A 36 2.52 -17.05 2.23
N HIS A 37 1.30 -17.02 1.68
CA HIS A 37 0.18 -16.27 2.25
C HIS A 37 -0.10 -16.72 3.70
N HIS A 38 -0.24 -18.01 3.92
CA HIS A 38 -0.51 -18.56 5.26
C HIS A 38 0.64 -18.33 6.23
N ALA A 39 1.89 -18.39 5.77
CA ALA A 39 3.05 -18.08 6.61
C ALA A 39 2.97 -16.64 7.16
N VAL A 40 2.59 -15.69 6.34
CA VAL A 40 2.39 -14.29 6.78
C VAL A 40 1.25 -14.17 7.79
N ARG A 41 0.12 -14.84 7.55
CA ARG A 41 -1.03 -14.78 8.48
C ARG A 41 -0.78 -15.49 9.80
N GLN A 42 0.02 -16.54 9.81
CA GLN A 42 0.14 -17.45 10.97
C GLN A 42 1.49 -17.35 11.68
N ASP A 43 2.52 -16.86 11.01
CA ASP A 43 3.88 -16.82 11.53
C ASP A 43 4.60 -15.54 11.11
N ALA A 44 5.49 -15.62 10.15
CA ALA A 44 6.22 -14.48 9.60
C ALA A 44 6.65 -14.75 8.17
N GLY A 45 6.42 -13.77 7.30
CA GLY A 45 6.91 -13.78 5.94
C GLY A 45 7.68 -12.49 5.62
N MET A 46 8.54 -12.55 4.63
CA MET A 46 9.29 -11.38 4.17
C MET A 46 9.15 -11.17 2.68
N PHE A 47 9.15 -9.89 2.31
CA PHE A 47 9.01 -9.44 0.93
C PHE A 47 10.16 -8.51 0.59
N ASP A 48 10.77 -8.73 -0.57
CA ASP A 48 11.62 -7.73 -1.17
C ASP A 48 10.75 -6.63 -1.77
N VAL A 49 10.83 -5.43 -1.24
CA VAL A 49 10.13 -4.25 -1.75
C VAL A 49 11.12 -3.15 -2.14
N SER A 50 12.36 -3.55 -2.48
CA SER A 50 13.43 -2.63 -2.85
C SER A 50 13.19 -1.91 -4.18
N HIS A 51 12.22 -2.35 -4.98
CA HIS A 51 11.80 -1.68 -6.20
C HIS A 51 11.01 -0.39 -5.92
N MET A 52 10.46 -0.22 -4.73
CA MET A 52 9.83 1.04 -4.32
C MET A 52 10.87 2.15 -4.22
N THR A 53 10.42 3.39 -4.39
CA THR A 53 11.31 4.56 -4.38
C THR A 53 11.24 5.25 -3.03
N ILE A 54 12.39 5.41 -2.38
CA ILE A 54 12.55 6.19 -1.16
C ILE A 54 13.11 7.56 -1.54
N VAL A 55 12.42 8.63 -1.15
CA VAL A 55 12.82 10.00 -1.44
C VAL A 55 12.93 10.78 -0.15
N ASP A 56 14.11 11.31 0.13
CA ASP A 56 14.34 12.19 1.27
C ASP A 56 14.21 13.65 0.84
N LEU A 57 13.44 14.42 1.59
CA LEU A 57 13.19 15.83 1.36
C LEU A 57 13.84 16.62 2.48
N HIS A 58 14.64 17.61 2.10
CA HIS A 58 15.38 18.46 3.03
C HIS A 58 15.15 19.94 2.74
N GLY A 59 14.94 20.70 3.77
CA GLY A 59 14.79 22.15 3.68
C GLY A 59 13.92 22.73 4.78
N ALA A 60 14.13 24.01 5.10
CA ALA A 60 13.40 24.69 6.17
C ALA A 60 11.89 24.79 5.92
N ARG A 61 11.46 24.74 4.64
CA ARG A 61 10.06 24.84 4.25
C ARG A 61 9.45 23.51 3.82
N THR A 62 10.06 22.39 4.20
CA THR A 62 9.59 21.05 3.77
C THR A 62 8.18 20.77 4.24
N ARG A 63 7.85 21.06 5.51
CA ARG A 63 6.49 20.88 6.03
C ARG A 63 5.46 21.72 5.25
N GLU A 64 5.78 22.98 5.01
CA GLU A 64 4.90 23.88 4.25
C GLU A 64 4.65 23.35 2.83
N PHE A 65 5.71 22.89 2.16
CA PHE A 65 5.63 22.28 0.85
C PHE A 65 4.72 21.05 0.84
N LEU A 66 4.94 20.13 1.77
CA LEU A 66 4.16 18.88 1.82
C LEU A 66 2.70 19.12 2.18
N ARG A 67 2.39 20.15 2.96
CA ARG A 67 1.01 20.57 3.21
C ARG A 67 0.28 21.01 1.94
N TYR A 68 1.02 21.53 0.97
CA TYR A 68 0.49 21.90 -0.35
C TYR A 68 0.45 20.72 -1.32
N LEU A 69 1.47 19.87 -1.32
CA LEU A 69 1.62 18.77 -2.27
C LEU A 69 0.63 17.64 -2.01
N LEU A 70 0.31 17.34 -0.75
CA LEU A 70 -0.39 16.13 -0.34
C LEU A 70 -1.81 16.42 0.13
N ALA A 71 -2.72 15.48 -0.11
CA ALA A 71 -4.11 15.59 0.30
C ALA A 71 -4.28 15.46 1.83
N ASN A 72 -3.49 14.61 2.48
CA ASN A 72 -3.44 14.55 3.93
C ASN A 72 -2.52 15.66 4.47
N ASP A 73 -2.73 16.08 5.70
CA ASP A 73 -1.99 17.21 6.27
C ASP A 73 -0.88 16.73 7.18
N VAL A 74 0.37 16.97 6.76
CA VAL A 74 1.56 16.66 7.56
C VAL A 74 1.71 17.56 8.79
N ALA A 75 0.87 18.58 8.96
CA ALA A 75 0.78 19.32 10.23
C ALA A 75 0.38 18.42 11.41
N LYS A 76 -0.28 17.29 11.14
CA LYS A 76 -0.61 16.26 12.14
C LYS A 76 0.61 15.52 12.68
N LEU A 77 1.73 15.56 11.96
CA LEU A 77 2.95 14.85 12.32
C LEU A 77 3.77 15.72 13.28
N THR A 78 3.56 15.52 14.58
CA THR A 78 4.21 16.29 15.65
C THR A 78 5.24 15.51 16.44
N GLN A 79 5.25 14.17 16.30
CA GLN A 79 6.20 13.29 16.97
C GLN A 79 7.21 12.76 15.96
N PRO A 80 8.52 12.86 16.24
CA PRO A 80 9.54 12.30 15.34
C PRO A 80 9.27 10.82 15.03
N GLY A 81 9.37 10.48 13.76
CA GLY A 81 9.13 9.13 13.26
C GLY A 81 7.69 8.85 12.84
N LYS A 82 6.72 9.65 13.27
CA LYS A 82 5.32 9.41 12.90
C LYS A 82 5.10 9.55 11.39
N ALA A 83 4.28 8.64 10.84
CA ALA A 83 3.99 8.56 9.43
C ALA A 83 2.50 8.78 9.12
N LEU A 84 2.22 9.17 7.88
CA LEU A 84 0.87 9.26 7.30
C LEU A 84 0.82 8.51 5.97
N TYR A 85 -0.33 7.90 5.70
CA TYR A 85 -0.73 7.47 4.37
C TYR A 85 -1.50 8.61 3.70
N THR A 86 -1.20 8.88 2.43
CA THR A 86 -1.82 9.99 1.71
C THR A 86 -1.83 9.76 0.21
N GLY A 87 -2.78 10.41 -0.47
CA GLY A 87 -2.72 10.61 -1.90
C GLY A 87 -1.91 11.85 -2.27
N MET A 88 -1.26 11.80 -3.41
CA MET A 88 -0.67 12.94 -4.11
C MET A 88 -1.49 13.15 -5.37
N LEU A 89 -2.12 14.32 -5.50
CA LEU A 89 -3.17 14.56 -6.49
C LEU A 89 -2.73 15.53 -7.58
N ASN A 90 -3.37 15.40 -8.76
CA ASN A 90 -3.33 16.43 -9.78
C ASN A 90 -4.41 17.50 -9.52
N ALA A 91 -4.39 18.56 -10.31
CA ALA A 91 -5.33 19.67 -10.14
C ALA A 91 -6.80 19.29 -10.34
N SER A 92 -7.07 18.22 -11.09
CA SER A 92 -8.41 17.69 -11.32
C SER A 92 -8.88 16.75 -10.21
N GLY A 93 -8.07 16.53 -9.19
CA GLY A 93 -8.37 15.65 -8.06
C GLY A 93 -8.08 14.16 -8.31
N GLY A 94 -7.47 13.82 -9.44
CA GLY A 94 -7.02 12.45 -9.72
C GLY A 94 -5.78 12.08 -8.92
N VAL A 95 -5.61 10.79 -8.66
CA VAL A 95 -4.49 10.30 -7.84
C VAL A 95 -3.26 10.05 -8.72
N ILE A 96 -2.24 10.89 -8.56
CA ILE A 96 -0.94 10.69 -9.22
C ILE A 96 -0.24 9.47 -8.62
N ASP A 97 -0.26 9.36 -7.29
CA ASP A 97 0.22 8.21 -6.54
C ASP A 97 -0.32 8.24 -5.11
N ASP A 98 -0.28 7.09 -4.44
CA ASP A 98 -0.45 6.97 -3.01
C ASP A 98 0.91 6.67 -2.37
N LEU A 99 1.13 7.20 -1.18
CA LEU A 99 2.44 7.13 -0.55
C LEU A 99 2.36 7.21 0.97
N ILE A 100 3.47 6.86 1.60
CA ILE A 100 3.68 7.06 3.03
C ILE A 100 4.71 8.16 3.20
N VAL A 101 4.41 9.12 4.08
CA VAL A 101 5.33 10.19 4.46
C VAL A 101 5.70 10.03 5.93
N TYR A 102 7.00 10.10 6.23
CA TYR A 102 7.56 10.03 7.59
C TYR A 102 8.11 11.39 7.98
N PHE A 103 7.72 11.85 9.16
CA PHE A 103 8.29 13.04 9.78
C PHE A 103 9.52 12.64 10.60
N LEU A 104 10.71 13.10 10.22
CA LEU A 104 11.94 12.81 10.97
C LEU A 104 12.40 14.03 11.77
N THR A 105 12.55 15.17 11.11
CA THR A 105 12.77 16.49 11.74
C THR A 105 12.00 17.54 10.95
N GLU A 106 11.93 18.77 11.46
CA GLU A 106 11.27 19.86 10.73
C GLU A 106 11.87 20.09 9.33
N ASP A 107 13.16 19.82 9.17
CA ASP A 107 13.88 20.01 7.92
C ASP A 107 14.02 18.73 7.09
N TYR A 108 13.49 17.61 7.57
CA TYR A 108 13.73 16.32 6.95
C TYR A 108 12.51 15.40 7.04
N PHE A 109 11.91 15.12 5.88
CA PHE A 109 10.82 14.15 5.70
C PHE A 109 11.24 13.09 4.70
N ARG A 110 10.74 11.88 4.86
CA ARG A 110 10.97 10.77 3.93
C ARG A 110 9.66 10.35 3.31
N LEU A 111 9.66 10.19 1.98
CA LEU A 111 8.54 9.63 1.23
C LEU A 111 8.91 8.24 0.73
N VAL A 112 7.95 7.32 0.74
CA VAL A 112 8.07 6.02 0.07
C VAL A 112 6.94 5.95 -0.94
N VAL A 113 7.30 5.91 -2.23
CA VAL A 113 6.36 5.95 -3.36
C VAL A 113 6.44 4.65 -4.18
N ASN A 114 5.40 4.39 -4.98
CA ASN A 114 5.32 3.18 -5.78
C ASN A 114 6.37 3.13 -6.88
N SER A 115 6.70 1.93 -7.31
CA SER A 115 7.73 1.67 -8.31
C SER A 115 7.30 2.11 -9.71
N ALA A 116 6.11 1.71 -10.14
CA ALA A 116 5.62 2.00 -11.50
C ALA A 116 5.44 3.49 -11.79
N THR A 117 5.26 4.29 -10.75
CA THR A 117 5.02 5.74 -10.82
C THR A 117 6.26 6.57 -10.56
N ARG A 118 7.43 5.95 -10.40
CA ARG A 118 8.66 6.61 -9.96
C ARG A 118 8.99 7.89 -10.74
N ASP A 119 9.10 7.80 -12.05
CA ASP A 119 9.56 8.94 -12.87
C ASP A 119 8.54 10.09 -12.81
N LYS A 120 7.27 9.75 -12.90
CA LYS A 120 6.16 10.68 -12.80
C LYS A 120 6.12 11.36 -11.42
N ASP A 121 6.26 10.58 -10.36
CA ASP A 121 6.24 11.09 -8.99
C ASP A 121 7.41 12.02 -8.72
N LEU A 122 8.63 11.61 -9.10
CA LEU A 122 9.82 12.44 -8.91
C LEU A 122 9.73 13.75 -9.66
N ALA A 123 9.25 13.74 -10.91
CA ALA A 123 9.07 14.94 -11.70
C ALA A 123 8.06 15.90 -11.06
N TRP A 124 6.93 15.37 -10.59
CA TRP A 124 5.87 16.15 -9.93
C TRP A 124 6.35 16.76 -8.62
N ILE A 125 7.01 15.97 -7.79
CA ILE A 125 7.56 16.44 -6.51
C ILE A 125 8.61 17.52 -6.73
N GLU A 126 9.54 17.30 -7.64
CA GLU A 126 10.63 18.24 -7.94
C GLU A 126 10.11 19.59 -8.45
N GLU A 127 9.17 19.55 -9.39
CA GLU A 127 8.54 20.76 -9.95
C GLU A 127 7.90 21.62 -8.85
N HIS A 128 7.17 20.99 -7.93
CA HIS A 128 6.45 21.70 -6.88
C HIS A 128 7.32 22.05 -5.68
N ALA A 129 8.43 21.34 -5.48
CA ALA A 129 9.39 21.61 -4.40
C ALA A 129 10.25 22.85 -4.67
N ALA A 130 10.52 23.16 -5.94
CA ALA A 130 11.43 24.24 -6.33
C ALA A 130 11.08 25.59 -5.70
N PRO A 131 9.82 26.08 -5.72
CA PRO A 131 9.46 27.34 -5.10
C PRO A 131 9.71 27.41 -3.59
N TYR A 132 9.78 26.26 -2.93
CA TYR A 132 9.99 26.16 -1.48
C TYR A 132 11.45 25.94 -1.09
N GLY A 133 12.34 25.82 -2.07
CA GLY A 133 13.76 25.54 -1.81
C GLY A 133 14.00 24.18 -1.16
N VAL A 134 13.11 23.20 -1.39
CA VAL A 134 13.23 21.85 -0.85
C VAL A 134 14.04 20.99 -1.81
N ALA A 135 15.07 20.35 -1.27
CA ALA A 135 15.95 19.45 -2.04
C ALA A 135 15.47 18.00 -1.91
N LEU A 136 15.51 17.26 -3.02
CA LEU A 136 15.18 15.84 -3.09
C LEU A 136 16.46 15.03 -3.16
N THR A 137 16.53 13.96 -2.37
CA THR A 137 17.55 12.92 -2.48
C THR A 137 16.85 11.59 -2.69
N VAL A 138 17.01 11.01 -3.87
CA VAL A 138 16.49 9.67 -4.17
C VAL A 138 17.46 8.65 -3.56
N ARG A 139 16.95 7.79 -2.69
CA ARG A 139 17.77 6.88 -1.88
C ARG A 139 17.91 5.52 -2.57
N ASP A 140 18.54 5.52 -3.76
CA ASP A 140 18.86 4.29 -4.48
C ASP A 140 20.00 3.48 -3.84
N ASP A 141 20.61 4.03 -2.81
CA ASP A 141 21.61 3.35 -1.97
C ASP A 141 20.98 2.39 -0.96
N LEU A 142 19.65 2.41 -0.80
CA LEU A 142 18.93 1.60 0.17
C LEU A 142 18.17 0.45 -0.51
N ALA A 143 18.15 -0.69 0.17
CA ALA A 143 17.18 -1.76 -0.04
C ALA A 143 16.02 -1.61 0.95
N LEU A 144 14.91 -2.27 0.68
CA LEU A 144 13.74 -2.25 1.55
C LEU A 144 13.18 -3.68 1.66
N ILE A 145 13.09 -4.19 2.89
CA ILE A 145 12.58 -5.52 3.19
C ILE A 145 11.41 -5.39 4.16
N ALA A 146 10.24 -5.93 3.78
CA ALA A 146 9.08 -6.02 4.67
C ALA A 146 9.08 -7.37 5.37
N VAL A 147 8.92 -7.37 6.69
CA VAL A 147 8.77 -8.59 7.51
C VAL A 147 7.43 -8.49 8.22
N GLN A 148 6.48 -9.35 7.87
CA GLN A 148 5.09 -9.23 8.26
C GLN A 148 4.56 -10.53 8.84
N GLY A 149 3.69 -10.41 9.86
CA GLY A 149 3.03 -11.55 10.49
C GLY A 149 3.05 -11.45 12.01
N PRO A 150 2.30 -12.33 12.71
CA PRO A 150 2.23 -12.30 14.17
C PRO A 150 3.57 -12.55 14.87
N GLN A 151 4.51 -13.25 14.24
CA GLN A 151 5.85 -13.50 14.77
C GLN A 151 6.93 -12.64 14.11
N ALA A 152 6.56 -11.74 13.22
CA ALA A 152 7.51 -10.94 12.43
C ALA A 152 8.43 -10.08 13.29
N LYS A 153 7.87 -9.36 14.25
CA LYS A 153 8.65 -8.48 15.13
C LYS A 153 9.62 -9.26 16.00
N GLU A 154 9.21 -10.39 16.54
CA GLU A 154 10.06 -11.25 17.34
C GLU A 154 11.22 -11.82 16.53
N ARG A 155 10.92 -12.39 15.36
CA ARG A 155 11.95 -13.00 14.49
C ARG A 155 12.92 -11.97 13.94
N ALA A 156 12.44 -10.86 13.42
CA ALA A 156 13.29 -9.78 12.93
C ALA A 156 14.11 -9.16 14.06
N GLY A 157 13.52 -9.03 15.24
CA GLY A 157 14.18 -8.48 16.44
C GLY A 157 15.43 -9.27 16.88
N THR A 158 15.53 -10.55 16.54
CA THR A 158 16.72 -11.35 16.83
C THR A 158 17.96 -10.87 16.07
N LEU A 159 17.76 -10.15 14.96
CA LEU A 159 18.83 -9.60 14.15
C LEU A 159 19.28 -8.21 14.63
N PHE A 160 18.51 -7.58 15.49
CA PHE A 160 18.75 -6.19 15.90
C PHE A 160 19.84 -6.10 16.95
N THR A 161 20.63 -5.04 16.85
CA THR A 161 21.57 -4.65 17.90
C THR A 161 20.80 -4.21 19.14
N PRO A 162 21.45 -4.14 20.35
CA PRO A 162 20.79 -3.61 21.53
C PRO A 162 20.23 -2.20 21.35
N GLU A 163 20.92 -1.33 20.61
CA GLU A 163 20.45 0.01 20.24
C GLU A 163 19.16 -0.05 19.42
N GLN A 164 19.13 -0.91 18.40
CA GLN A 164 17.96 -1.09 17.53
C GLN A 164 16.77 -1.68 18.30
N LYS A 165 17.00 -2.67 19.16
CA LYS A 165 15.96 -3.22 20.03
C LYS A 165 15.35 -2.16 20.94
N SER A 166 16.19 -1.32 21.53
CA SER A 166 15.73 -0.20 22.37
C SER A 166 14.92 0.82 21.56
N ALA A 167 15.37 1.13 20.34
CA ALA A 167 14.72 2.11 19.49
C ALA A 167 13.29 1.71 19.08
N VAL A 168 13.03 0.40 18.88
CA VAL A 168 11.72 -0.10 18.47
C VAL A 168 10.82 -0.52 19.62
N GLU A 169 11.35 -0.54 20.84
CA GLU A 169 10.56 -0.92 22.01
C GLU A 169 9.38 0.03 22.22
N GLY A 170 8.19 -0.52 22.28
CA GLY A 170 6.96 0.26 22.45
C GLY A 170 6.57 1.13 21.26
N MET A 171 7.22 0.99 20.13
CA MET A 171 6.89 1.77 18.91
C MET A 171 5.50 1.41 18.40
N LYS A 172 4.66 2.43 18.25
CA LYS A 172 3.29 2.30 17.78
C LYS A 172 3.25 2.03 16.27
N PRO A 173 2.12 1.52 15.72
CA PRO A 173 1.94 1.44 14.27
C PRO A 173 2.12 2.80 13.58
N PHE A 174 2.60 2.79 12.33
CA PHE A 174 2.85 3.99 11.53
C PHE A 174 3.88 4.94 12.14
N PHE A 175 4.98 4.35 12.58
CA PHE A 175 6.18 5.06 13.01
C PHE A 175 7.39 4.46 12.30
N GLY A 176 8.44 5.25 12.16
CA GLY A 176 9.74 4.80 11.69
C GLY A 176 10.86 5.42 12.51
N VAL A 177 11.94 4.70 12.73
CA VAL A 177 13.09 5.16 13.49
C VAL A 177 14.39 4.75 12.80
N GLN A 178 15.33 5.68 12.71
CA GLN A 178 16.70 5.37 12.29
C GLN A 178 17.48 4.93 13.51
N ALA A 179 17.99 3.69 13.48
CA ALA A 179 18.84 3.13 14.54
C ALA A 179 20.01 2.41 13.89
N GLY A 180 21.21 2.95 14.07
CA GLY A 180 22.38 2.49 13.32
C GLY A 180 22.15 2.65 11.83
N GLU A 181 22.41 1.60 11.08
CA GLU A 181 22.23 1.61 9.61
C GLU A 181 20.83 1.21 9.16
N LEU A 182 19.93 0.85 10.08
CA LEU A 182 18.57 0.45 9.76
C LEU A 182 17.58 1.59 10.00
N PHE A 183 16.70 1.81 9.03
CA PHE A 183 15.46 2.55 9.25
C PHE A 183 14.34 1.53 9.41
N ILE A 184 13.79 1.45 10.61
CA ILE A 184 12.80 0.43 10.98
C ILE A 184 11.44 1.09 11.14
N ALA A 185 10.49 0.73 10.28
CA ALA A 185 9.14 1.30 10.30
C ALA A 185 8.11 0.22 10.63
N THR A 186 7.06 0.61 11.36
CA THR A 186 5.92 -0.25 11.72
C THR A 186 4.77 -0.10 10.70
N THR A 187 5.13 -0.04 9.44
CA THR A 187 4.23 0.01 8.30
C THR A 187 4.18 -1.34 7.61
N GLY A 188 3.24 -1.52 6.70
CA GLY A 188 3.10 -2.77 5.95
C GLY A 188 1.94 -2.73 4.97
N TYR A 189 1.78 -3.84 4.24
CA TYR A 189 0.81 -3.96 3.15
C TYR A 189 0.00 -5.26 3.24
N THR A 190 -0.15 -5.81 4.45
CA THR A 190 -0.72 -7.15 4.64
C THR A 190 -1.89 -7.21 5.62
N GLY A 191 -2.08 -6.18 6.43
CA GLY A 191 -3.03 -6.22 7.53
C GLY A 191 -2.50 -6.92 8.78
N GLU A 192 -1.23 -7.37 8.75
CA GLU A 192 -0.54 -7.95 9.91
C GLU A 192 0.42 -6.95 10.52
N ALA A 193 0.82 -7.19 11.76
CA ALA A 193 1.91 -6.45 12.39
C ALA A 193 3.26 -6.81 11.74
N GLY A 194 4.23 -5.93 11.87
CA GLY A 194 5.58 -6.20 11.37
C GLY A 194 6.38 -4.93 11.14
N TYR A 195 7.40 -5.09 10.34
CA TYR A 195 8.31 -4.00 9.98
C TYR A 195 8.46 -3.89 8.48
N GLU A 196 8.76 -2.66 8.04
CA GLU A 196 9.42 -2.38 6.76
C GLU A 196 10.78 -1.79 7.10
N ILE A 197 11.84 -2.43 6.65
CA ILE A 197 13.22 -2.10 7.06
C ILE A 197 14.00 -1.64 5.85
N ALA A 198 14.45 -0.38 5.87
CA ALA A 198 15.39 0.16 4.90
C ALA A 198 16.81 0.02 5.45
N LEU A 199 17.72 -0.43 4.59
CA LEU A 199 19.11 -0.68 4.97
C LEU A 199 20.01 -0.46 3.74
N PRO A 200 21.33 -0.25 3.97
CA PRO A 200 22.26 -0.16 2.84
C PRO A 200 22.15 -1.38 1.93
N LYS A 201 22.05 -1.16 0.63
CA LYS A 201 21.85 -2.23 -0.35
C LYS A 201 22.93 -3.32 -0.30
N GLU A 202 24.13 -2.96 0.08
CA GLU A 202 25.27 -3.89 0.22
C GLU A 202 25.07 -4.88 1.37
N GLN A 203 24.22 -4.56 2.33
CA GLN A 203 23.92 -5.39 3.50
C GLN A 203 22.64 -6.21 3.33
N ALA A 204 21.88 -5.97 2.26
CA ALA A 204 20.56 -6.59 2.07
C ALA A 204 20.63 -8.12 1.96
N ALA A 205 21.58 -8.65 1.21
CA ALA A 205 21.72 -10.10 1.01
C ALA A 205 22.03 -10.81 2.34
N ASP A 206 22.94 -10.28 3.13
CA ASP A 206 23.27 -10.84 4.45
C ASP A 206 22.08 -10.79 5.40
N PHE A 207 21.37 -9.66 5.42
CA PHE A 207 20.18 -9.48 6.25
C PHE A 207 19.07 -10.46 5.85
N TRP A 208 18.85 -10.66 4.56
CA TRP A 208 17.90 -11.63 4.03
C TRP A 208 18.22 -13.07 4.49
N GLN A 209 19.49 -13.47 4.40
CA GLN A 209 19.93 -14.78 4.85
C GLN A 209 19.72 -14.98 6.36
N LYS A 210 20.00 -13.95 7.15
CA LYS A 210 19.77 -14.00 8.60
C LYS A 210 18.28 -14.10 8.93
N LEU A 211 17.42 -13.45 8.17
CA LEU A 211 15.97 -13.60 8.33
C LEU A 211 15.52 -15.04 8.01
N LEU A 212 16.06 -15.66 6.96
CA LEU A 212 15.79 -17.08 6.65
C LEU A 212 16.17 -17.97 7.83
N VAL A 213 17.35 -17.78 8.40
CA VAL A 213 17.83 -18.54 9.57
C VAL A 213 16.93 -18.30 10.78
N ALA A 214 16.40 -17.10 10.94
CA ALA A 214 15.46 -16.75 12.02
C ALA A 214 14.05 -17.33 11.80
N GLY A 215 13.82 -18.05 10.71
CA GLY A 215 12.56 -18.72 10.43
C GLY A 215 11.52 -17.88 9.67
N VAL A 216 11.94 -16.76 9.08
CA VAL A 216 11.04 -15.92 8.26
C VAL A 216 10.96 -16.54 6.86
N LYS A 217 9.75 -16.79 6.38
CA LYS A 217 9.53 -17.41 5.07
C LYS A 217 9.52 -16.34 3.97
N PRO A 218 10.26 -16.53 2.87
CA PRO A 218 10.17 -15.60 1.75
C PRO A 218 8.80 -15.71 1.08
N ALA A 219 8.24 -14.57 0.71
CA ALA A 219 6.94 -14.48 0.05
C ALA A 219 7.05 -13.54 -1.16
N GLY A 220 6.37 -13.91 -2.24
CA GLY A 220 6.41 -13.20 -3.51
C GLY A 220 5.21 -12.31 -3.77
N LEU A 221 5.15 -11.77 -4.99
CA LEU A 221 4.08 -10.86 -5.44
C LEU A 221 2.69 -11.47 -5.34
N GLY A 222 2.55 -12.78 -5.60
CA GLY A 222 1.26 -13.45 -5.55
C GLY A 222 0.66 -13.42 -4.15
N ALA A 223 1.44 -13.76 -3.12
CA ALA A 223 1.00 -13.66 -1.73
C ALA A 223 0.78 -12.22 -1.29
N ARG A 224 1.66 -11.30 -1.71
CA ARG A 224 1.52 -9.87 -1.41
C ARG A 224 0.16 -9.35 -1.91
N ASP A 225 -0.27 -9.75 -3.10
CA ASP A 225 -1.55 -9.31 -3.67
C ASP A 225 -2.76 -9.88 -2.95
N THR A 226 -2.77 -11.17 -2.62
CA THR A 226 -3.88 -11.75 -1.86
C THR A 226 -3.97 -11.20 -0.44
N LEU A 227 -2.84 -10.95 0.20
CA LEU A 227 -2.78 -10.37 1.54
C LEU A 227 -3.28 -8.92 1.57
N ARG A 228 -2.82 -8.06 0.64
CA ARG A 228 -3.27 -6.68 0.59
C ARG A 228 -4.76 -6.57 0.27
N LEU A 229 -5.27 -7.44 -0.61
CA LEU A 229 -6.67 -7.47 -0.98
C LEU A 229 -7.54 -7.87 0.21
N GLU A 230 -7.16 -8.91 0.96
CA GLU A 230 -7.83 -9.28 2.20
C GLU A 230 -7.84 -8.15 3.22
N ALA A 231 -6.76 -7.38 3.30
CA ALA A 231 -6.68 -6.21 4.17
C ALA A 231 -7.49 -5.00 3.66
N GLY A 232 -7.99 -5.06 2.43
CA GLY A 232 -8.73 -3.96 1.81
C GLY A 232 -7.86 -2.80 1.37
N MET A 233 -6.58 -3.05 1.15
CA MET A 233 -5.61 -2.03 0.75
C MET A 233 -5.56 -1.87 -0.77
N ASN A 234 -5.53 -0.63 -1.24
CA ASN A 234 -5.51 -0.32 -2.65
C ASN A 234 -4.19 -0.70 -3.33
N LEU A 235 -4.29 -1.05 -4.60
CA LEU A 235 -3.15 -1.16 -5.51
C LEU A 235 -3.26 -0.05 -6.55
N TYR A 236 -2.26 0.81 -6.60
CA TYR A 236 -2.23 1.88 -7.59
C TYR A 236 -2.27 1.31 -9.02
N GLY A 237 -3.10 1.90 -9.86
CA GLY A 237 -3.38 1.42 -11.22
C GLY A 237 -4.59 0.49 -11.30
N GLN A 238 -5.05 -0.06 -10.20
CA GLN A 238 -6.26 -0.89 -10.10
C GLN A 238 -7.41 -0.10 -9.46
N GLU A 239 -7.28 0.26 -8.20
CA GLU A 239 -8.31 1.00 -7.45
C GLU A 239 -8.31 2.49 -7.79
N MET A 240 -7.20 3.04 -8.15
CA MET A 240 -7.08 4.46 -8.51
C MET A 240 -5.96 4.70 -9.51
N ASP A 241 -6.07 5.81 -10.22
CA ASP A 241 -5.08 6.37 -11.12
C ASP A 241 -5.31 7.88 -11.27
N GLU A 242 -4.65 8.51 -12.25
CA GLU A 242 -4.76 9.96 -12.47
C GLU A 242 -6.16 10.43 -12.88
N GLY A 243 -7.02 9.53 -13.33
CA GLY A 243 -8.41 9.82 -13.70
C GLY A 243 -9.41 9.49 -12.60
N VAL A 244 -8.96 8.99 -11.44
CA VAL A 244 -9.83 8.54 -10.35
C VAL A 244 -9.58 9.37 -9.11
N SER A 245 -10.66 9.91 -8.55
CA SER A 245 -10.63 10.67 -7.30
C SER A 245 -10.37 9.75 -6.10
N PRO A 246 -9.65 10.23 -5.06
CA PRO A 246 -9.55 9.49 -3.80
C PRO A 246 -10.92 9.24 -3.15
N LEU A 247 -11.93 10.08 -3.44
CA LEU A 247 -13.30 9.88 -2.95
C LEU A 247 -13.93 8.62 -3.55
N ALA A 248 -13.54 8.24 -4.76
CA ALA A 248 -14.01 7.04 -5.45
C ALA A 248 -13.12 5.81 -5.21
N ALA A 249 -12.10 5.92 -4.37
CA ALA A 249 -11.09 4.89 -4.12
C ALA A 249 -10.96 4.52 -2.64
N ASN A 250 -11.98 4.79 -1.83
CA ASN A 250 -11.94 4.58 -0.37
C ASN A 250 -10.76 5.30 0.31
N MET A 251 -10.37 6.45 -0.22
CA MET A 251 -9.29 7.27 0.31
C MET A 251 -9.78 8.60 0.88
N GLY A 252 -11.10 8.80 0.96
CA GLY A 252 -11.69 10.04 1.49
C GLY A 252 -11.24 10.35 2.91
N TRP A 253 -11.02 9.34 3.73
CA TRP A 253 -10.54 9.47 5.11
C TRP A 253 -9.11 10.06 5.19
N THR A 254 -8.34 10.00 4.11
CA THR A 254 -6.97 10.57 4.04
C THR A 254 -6.98 12.06 3.72
N ILE A 255 -8.09 12.61 3.24
CA ILE A 255 -8.18 14.01 2.85
C ILE A 255 -8.39 14.86 4.10
N ALA A 256 -7.44 15.74 4.39
CA ALA A 256 -7.55 16.65 5.53
C ALA A 256 -8.18 17.96 5.08
N TRP A 257 -9.46 18.13 5.37
CA TRP A 257 -10.24 19.32 5.02
C TRP A 257 -9.98 20.51 5.94
N GLN A 258 -9.55 20.23 7.17
CA GLN A 258 -9.21 21.26 8.15
C GLN A 258 -7.69 21.46 8.22
N PRO A 259 -7.20 22.70 8.41
CA PRO A 259 -8.00 23.94 8.44
C PRO A 259 -8.57 24.30 7.04
N GLU A 260 -9.71 24.96 7.02
CA GLU A 260 -10.44 25.26 5.77
C GLU A 260 -9.63 26.13 4.79
N ASP A 261 -8.72 26.93 5.30
CA ASP A 261 -7.85 27.79 4.50
C ASP A 261 -6.61 27.09 3.95
N ARG A 262 -6.40 25.81 4.32
CA ARG A 262 -5.27 25.07 3.77
C ARG A 262 -5.48 24.80 2.29
N ARG A 263 -4.58 25.29 1.47
CA ARG A 263 -4.56 25.03 0.04
C ARG A 263 -3.68 23.81 -0.22
N PHE A 264 -4.22 22.84 -0.94
CA PHE A 264 -3.45 21.71 -1.47
C PHE A 264 -3.89 21.43 -2.90
N ILE A 265 -3.01 20.82 -3.68
CA ILE A 265 -3.27 20.52 -5.08
C ILE A 265 -4.47 19.56 -5.17
N GLY A 266 -5.47 19.93 -5.96
CA GLY A 266 -6.69 19.15 -6.18
C GLY A 266 -7.85 19.48 -5.25
N ARG A 267 -7.66 20.33 -4.23
CA ARG A 267 -8.72 20.64 -3.26
C ARG A 267 -10.00 21.17 -3.90
N GLU A 268 -9.91 22.12 -4.80
CA GLU A 268 -11.09 22.70 -5.45
C GLU A 268 -11.90 21.65 -6.19
N ALA A 269 -11.22 20.77 -6.94
CA ALA A 269 -11.88 19.67 -7.64
C ALA A 269 -12.58 18.71 -6.66
N LEU A 270 -11.92 18.37 -5.54
CA LEU A 270 -12.49 17.50 -4.52
C LEU A 270 -13.69 18.12 -3.82
N GLU A 271 -13.68 19.42 -3.55
CA GLU A 271 -14.82 20.15 -2.97
C GLU A 271 -16.04 20.08 -3.90
N GLN A 272 -15.85 20.30 -5.20
CA GLN A 272 -16.92 20.15 -6.19
C GLN A 272 -17.44 18.72 -6.25
N GLN A 273 -16.57 17.75 -6.25
CA GLN A 273 -16.95 16.34 -6.28
C GLN A 273 -17.74 15.94 -5.03
N ARG A 274 -17.39 16.48 -3.87
CA ARG A 274 -18.11 16.24 -2.62
C ARG A 274 -19.56 16.72 -2.70
N GLU A 275 -19.80 17.86 -3.34
CA GLU A 275 -21.14 18.41 -3.54
C GLU A 275 -21.93 17.62 -4.58
N GLN A 276 -21.30 17.22 -5.67
CA GLN A 276 -21.95 16.53 -6.77
C GLN A 276 -22.13 15.03 -6.54
N GLY A 277 -21.37 14.45 -5.61
CA GLY A 277 -21.27 13.03 -5.42
C GLY A 277 -20.27 12.37 -6.36
N THR A 278 -19.79 11.19 -5.98
CA THR A 278 -18.85 10.38 -6.75
C THR A 278 -19.26 8.92 -6.74
N GLU A 279 -18.65 8.13 -7.61
CA GLU A 279 -18.59 6.69 -7.42
C GLU A 279 -17.95 6.36 -6.08
N GLN A 280 -18.11 5.13 -5.64
CA GLN A 280 -17.51 4.65 -4.38
C GLN A 280 -16.82 3.32 -4.60
N LEU A 281 -15.84 3.01 -3.75
CA LEU A 281 -15.19 1.70 -3.70
C LEU A 281 -15.82 0.87 -2.59
N VAL A 282 -16.27 -0.33 -2.94
CA VAL A 282 -16.89 -1.28 -2.00
C VAL A 282 -16.14 -2.60 -2.02
N GLY A 283 -16.32 -3.40 -0.97
CA GLY A 283 -15.91 -4.79 -0.94
C GLY A 283 -17.02 -5.70 -1.43
N LEU A 284 -16.66 -6.79 -2.09
CA LEU A 284 -17.58 -7.84 -2.54
C LEU A 284 -17.13 -9.19 -1.99
N ILE A 285 -18.11 -9.99 -1.57
CA ILE A 285 -17.91 -11.36 -1.10
C ILE A 285 -18.78 -12.29 -1.93
N MET A 286 -18.16 -13.34 -2.48
CA MET A 286 -18.86 -14.37 -3.22
C MET A 286 -18.60 -15.72 -2.56
N THR A 287 -19.61 -16.28 -1.89
CA THR A 287 -19.50 -17.57 -1.22
C THR A 287 -19.75 -18.77 -2.13
N GLU A 288 -20.41 -18.53 -3.27
CA GLU A 288 -20.58 -19.55 -4.29
C GLU A 288 -19.25 -19.85 -5.01
N LYS A 289 -19.14 -21.05 -5.55
CA LYS A 289 -17.95 -21.49 -6.25
C LYS A 289 -17.64 -20.62 -7.46
N GLY A 290 -16.42 -20.12 -7.51
CA GLY A 290 -15.92 -19.27 -8.59
C GLY A 290 -14.90 -18.27 -8.06
N VAL A 291 -14.36 -17.46 -8.97
CA VAL A 291 -13.36 -16.45 -8.63
C VAL A 291 -13.78 -15.11 -9.23
N LEU A 292 -13.89 -14.10 -8.38
CA LEU A 292 -14.03 -12.70 -8.80
C LEU A 292 -12.70 -12.23 -9.37
N ARG A 293 -12.74 -11.54 -10.52
CA ARG A 293 -11.53 -11.07 -11.19
C ARG A 293 -11.67 -9.61 -11.58
N ASN A 294 -10.54 -8.98 -11.82
CA ASN A 294 -10.48 -7.60 -12.30
C ASN A 294 -11.31 -7.44 -13.59
N GLU A 295 -11.91 -6.27 -13.73
CA GLU A 295 -12.70 -5.84 -14.90
C GLU A 295 -14.05 -6.54 -15.11
N LEU A 296 -14.45 -7.44 -14.22
CA LEU A 296 -15.79 -8.03 -14.29
C LEU A 296 -16.85 -6.97 -13.96
N PRO A 297 -17.97 -6.92 -14.73
CA PRO A 297 -19.07 -6.00 -14.45
C PRO A 297 -19.80 -6.35 -13.16
N VAL A 298 -20.18 -5.30 -12.43
CA VAL A 298 -20.99 -5.40 -11.20
C VAL A 298 -22.29 -4.65 -11.46
N ARG A 299 -23.43 -5.29 -11.26
CA ARG A 299 -24.75 -4.66 -11.44
C ARG A 299 -25.53 -4.68 -10.15
N PHE A 300 -26.24 -3.61 -9.91
CA PHE A 300 -27.18 -3.51 -8.79
C PHE A 300 -28.36 -2.61 -9.16
N THR A 301 -29.43 -2.76 -8.41
CA THR A 301 -30.62 -1.91 -8.54
C THR A 301 -30.73 -1.05 -7.27
N ASP A 302 -30.83 0.26 -7.42
CA ASP A 302 -30.93 1.18 -6.30
C ASP A 302 -32.35 1.19 -5.68
N ALA A 303 -32.52 1.96 -4.61
CA ALA A 303 -33.80 2.08 -3.92
C ALA A 303 -34.93 2.66 -4.79
N ALA A 304 -34.59 3.40 -5.85
CA ALA A 304 -35.54 3.97 -6.80
C ALA A 304 -35.89 3.00 -7.95
N GLY A 305 -35.31 1.79 -7.94
CA GLY A 305 -35.52 0.79 -8.98
C GLY A 305 -34.68 0.96 -10.23
N GLN A 306 -33.68 1.86 -10.21
CA GLN A 306 -32.75 2.05 -11.32
C GLN A 306 -31.59 1.05 -11.26
N THR A 307 -31.26 0.46 -12.42
CA THR A 307 -30.12 -0.44 -12.54
C THR A 307 -28.86 0.35 -12.87
N HIS A 308 -27.80 0.04 -12.15
CA HIS A 308 -26.49 0.65 -12.31
C HIS A 308 -25.43 -0.42 -12.58
N GLU A 309 -24.36 -0.02 -13.23
CA GLU A 309 -23.22 -0.90 -13.49
C GLU A 309 -21.93 -0.25 -12.96
N GLY A 310 -21.12 -1.06 -12.30
CA GLY A 310 -19.76 -0.75 -11.87
C GLY A 310 -18.80 -1.82 -12.33
N VAL A 311 -17.59 -1.82 -11.78
CA VAL A 311 -16.53 -2.72 -12.23
C VAL A 311 -15.68 -3.18 -11.05
N ILE A 312 -15.28 -4.46 -11.06
CA ILE A 312 -14.29 -4.98 -10.14
C ILE A 312 -12.92 -4.39 -10.49
N THR A 313 -12.28 -3.77 -9.52
CA THR A 313 -10.93 -3.22 -9.67
C THR A 313 -9.84 -4.22 -9.30
N SER A 314 -10.09 -5.05 -8.28
CA SER A 314 -9.23 -6.16 -7.88
C SER A 314 -10.07 -7.30 -7.34
N GLY A 315 -9.84 -8.51 -7.81
CA GLY A 315 -10.56 -9.69 -7.34
C GLY A 315 -9.66 -10.91 -7.28
N SER A 316 -9.90 -11.77 -6.32
CA SER A 316 -9.15 -13.01 -6.11
C SER A 316 -9.89 -13.95 -5.16
N PHE A 317 -9.45 -15.20 -5.13
CA PHE A 317 -9.77 -16.12 -4.04
C PHE A 317 -9.04 -15.65 -2.77
N SER A 318 -9.71 -15.70 -1.62
CA SER A 318 -9.12 -15.40 -0.32
C SER A 318 -8.65 -16.68 0.35
N PRO A 319 -7.34 -16.91 0.45
CA PRO A 319 -6.85 -18.12 1.14
C PRO A 319 -7.24 -18.20 2.62
N THR A 320 -7.36 -17.05 3.29
CA THR A 320 -7.75 -17.01 4.71
C THR A 320 -9.22 -17.35 4.90
N LEU A 321 -10.10 -16.83 4.05
CA LEU A 321 -11.55 -16.96 4.21
C LEU A 321 -12.14 -18.17 3.49
N GLY A 322 -11.46 -18.68 2.45
CA GLY A 322 -11.92 -19.85 1.71
C GLY A 322 -12.97 -19.57 0.64
N PHE A 323 -13.20 -18.30 0.30
CA PHE A 323 -14.10 -17.89 -0.77
C PHE A 323 -13.53 -16.69 -1.51
N SER A 324 -14.18 -16.25 -2.59
CA SER A 324 -13.70 -15.13 -3.40
C SER A 324 -14.12 -13.78 -2.84
N ILE A 325 -13.21 -12.82 -2.94
CA ILE A 325 -13.40 -11.42 -2.52
C ILE A 325 -12.96 -10.48 -3.62
N ALA A 326 -13.48 -9.24 -3.58
CA ALA A 326 -13.09 -8.21 -4.53
C ALA A 326 -13.25 -6.81 -3.96
N LEU A 327 -12.55 -5.87 -4.57
CA LEU A 327 -12.84 -4.44 -4.49
C LEU A 327 -13.50 -4.03 -5.80
N ALA A 328 -14.53 -3.20 -5.73
CA ALA A 328 -15.26 -2.75 -6.92
C ALA A 328 -15.58 -1.27 -6.82
N ARG A 329 -15.40 -0.56 -7.93
CA ARG A 329 -15.84 0.82 -8.05
C ARG A 329 -17.22 0.84 -8.67
N VAL A 330 -18.17 1.42 -7.95
CA VAL A 330 -19.58 1.39 -8.32
C VAL A 330 -20.20 2.78 -8.16
N PRO A 331 -21.26 3.10 -8.95
CA PRO A 331 -22.08 4.27 -8.69
C PRO A 331 -22.64 4.28 -7.27
N ALA A 332 -22.95 5.46 -6.75
CA ALA A 332 -23.60 5.61 -5.46
C ALA A 332 -24.97 4.93 -5.44
N GLY A 333 -25.41 4.51 -4.26
CA GLY A 333 -26.74 3.90 -4.09
C GLY A 333 -26.76 2.38 -4.01
N ILE A 334 -25.58 1.74 -4.02
CA ILE A 334 -25.52 0.27 -3.86
C ILE A 334 -25.97 -0.12 -2.44
N GLY A 335 -26.78 -1.19 -2.37
CA GLY A 335 -27.22 -1.78 -1.11
C GLY A 335 -26.29 -2.91 -0.65
N GLU A 336 -26.85 -3.88 0.04
CA GLU A 336 -26.10 -4.99 0.63
C GLU A 336 -25.81 -6.13 -0.36
N GLN A 337 -26.42 -6.11 -1.54
CA GLN A 337 -26.28 -7.16 -2.54
C GLN A 337 -26.09 -6.60 -3.93
N ALA A 338 -25.37 -7.35 -4.75
CA ALA A 338 -25.15 -7.04 -6.16
C ALA A 338 -24.98 -8.35 -6.94
N ILE A 339 -24.88 -8.20 -8.26
CA ILE A 339 -24.65 -9.31 -9.19
C ILE A 339 -23.36 -9.06 -9.95
N VAL A 340 -22.49 -10.05 -10.00
CA VAL A 340 -21.29 -10.03 -10.84
C VAL A 340 -21.50 -10.95 -12.04
N GLN A 341 -21.26 -10.43 -13.23
CA GLN A 341 -21.34 -11.20 -14.47
C GLN A 341 -20.02 -11.95 -14.68
N ILE A 342 -20.07 -13.28 -14.57
CA ILE A 342 -18.92 -14.17 -14.83
C ILE A 342 -19.26 -15.04 -16.04
N ARG A 343 -18.69 -14.71 -17.21
CA ARG A 343 -19.03 -15.36 -18.48
C ARG A 343 -20.55 -15.25 -18.74
N ASN A 344 -21.25 -16.37 -18.82
CA ASN A 344 -22.69 -16.41 -19.04
C ASN A 344 -23.53 -16.59 -17.78
N ARG A 345 -22.91 -16.40 -16.61
CA ARG A 345 -23.56 -16.60 -15.30
C ARG A 345 -23.64 -15.30 -14.53
N GLU A 346 -24.77 -15.10 -13.89
CA GLU A 346 -24.99 -14.02 -12.94
C GLU A 346 -24.77 -14.56 -11.54
N MET A 347 -23.70 -14.05 -10.88
CA MET A 347 -23.30 -14.54 -9.56
C MET A 347 -23.69 -13.53 -8.50
N PRO A 348 -24.50 -13.94 -7.50
CA PRO A 348 -24.84 -13.05 -6.41
C PRO A 348 -23.62 -12.83 -5.50
N VAL A 349 -23.45 -11.58 -5.06
CA VAL A 349 -22.39 -11.18 -4.14
C VAL A 349 -22.97 -10.32 -3.01
N LYS A 350 -22.35 -10.44 -1.84
CA LYS A 350 -22.61 -9.56 -0.70
C LYS A 350 -21.72 -8.34 -0.81
N VAL A 351 -22.28 -7.16 -0.58
CA VAL A 351 -21.55 -5.89 -0.58
C VAL A 351 -21.17 -5.55 0.87
N THR A 352 -19.92 -5.15 1.06
CA THR A 352 -19.39 -4.76 2.35
C THR A 352 -18.45 -3.55 2.19
N LYS A 353 -17.98 -3.01 3.28
CA LYS A 353 -16.88 -2.04 3.24
C LYS A 353 -15.59 -2.75 2.79
N PRO A 354 -14.65 -2.05 2.14
CA PRO A 354 -13.31 -2.60 1.91
C PRO A 354 -12.65 -3.04 3.22
N GLY A 355 -11.99 -4.20 3.18
CA GLY A 355 -11.38 -4.84 4.33
C GLY A 355 -12.11 -6.12 4.74
N PHE A 356 -11.39 -7.23 4.69
CA PHE A 356 -11.97 -8.56 4.88
C PHE A 356 -11.28 -9.33 5.99
N VAL A 357 -9.98 -9.10 6.20
CA VAL A 357 -9.15 -9.77 7.20
C VAL A 357 -8.22 -8.76 7.85
N ARG A 358 -8.08 -8.82 9.17
CA ARG A 358 -7.11 -8.04 9.93
C ARG A 358 -6.55 -8.87 11.08
N ALA A 359 -5.22 -8.85 11.23
CA ALA A 359 -4.52 -9.65 12.23
C ALA A 359 -4.99 -11.12 12.21
N GLY A 360 -5.06 -11.71 11.01
CA GLY A 360 -5.48 -13.09 10.79
C GLY A 360 -6.95 -13.40 11.04
N LYS A 361 -7.77 -12.40 11.37
CA LYS A 361 -9.18 -12.59 11.72
C LYS A 361 -10.12 -12.00 10.66
N PRO A 362 -11.22 -12.71 10.32
CA PRO A 362 -12.25 -12.15 9.46
C PRO A 362 -12.85 -10.86 10.06
N LEU A 363 -13.06 -9.85 9.21
CA LEU A 363 -13.77 -8.61 9.56
C LEU A 363 -15.27 -8.67 9.22
N THR A 364 -15.65 -9.65 8.41
CA THR A 364 -17.02 -9.82 7.94
C THR A 364 -17.74 -10.81 8.82
N ASN A 365 -18.88 -10.41 9.35
CA ASN A 365 -19.81 -11.27 10.08
C ASN A 365 -20.81 -11.93 9.11
#